data_1cda7b9807b539968d0ae6c603d3d3c2
#
_entry.id   1cda7b9807b539968d0ae6c603d3d3c2
#
_cell.length_a   1.000
_cell.length_b   1.000
_cell.length_c   1.000
_cell.angle_alpha   90.00
_cell.angle_beta   90.00
_cell.angle_gamma   90.00
#
_symmetry.space_group_name_H-M   'P 1'
#
loop_
_entity.id
_entity.type
_entity.pdbx_description
1 polymer ?
#
loop_
_entity_poly.entity_id
_entity_poly.type
_entity_poly.pdbx_seq_one_letter_code
_entity_poly.pdbx_strand_id
1 'polypeptide(L)'
;MTLISRSIKYDSNGFSKRLDSKYHIYRKDFKEYITDHEDLVEDLGSYIVSITDGEHAGQEFVDSGILFLKNSSIKDFDISTSDGFYITEENHKRLKRSSLNEEDVLFTTIGHVGSSAIVPKGFVEANMNQNFVKIEIDKNKISPYYIVAYLNSKIAREQIKSILTGNIQSILTYPKIRGIKIIRPSVQLEKEIEDKYKKALEYNQKAHIIFNEVEEYIYSFFRYDEKNINEYSINSNALGSSENLWTPKYYYPKFLQTESYLKDNFKTENLGKIADMQKGNEPGSSEYISYLNKSDSDVPFIRTSDIYNYQIDNTPDNFIDIEVYSQLKQNVVAGDILFTKDGKIGEIAMVTNSDKAIFGSGVERIRLNKFGKDLGLTNEYLFAMLKLKEIGRFNAERFTVTASTIPHLNEKMFDRFIVPILEQEVIDYITKELRLAFSLIDEKKKLFKSCQDQINEIL
;
A
#
# COMPACT_ATOMS: atom_id res chain seq x y z
N MET A 1 11.99 23.75 4.73
CA MET A 1 12.82 23.40 3.54
C MET A 1 14.27 23.78 3.83
N THR A 2 15.08 22.80 4.20
CA THR A 2 16.49 23.04 4.52
C THR A 2 17.26 23.31 3.23
N LEU A 3 17.84 24.48 3.09
CA LEU A 3 18.63 24.87 1.93
C LEU A 3 19.99 24.16 2.02
N ILE A 4 20.19 23.12 1.20
CA ILE A 4 21.49 22.49 1.07
C ILE A 4 22.26 23.26 0.02
N SER A 5 23.27 24.07 0.44
CA SER A 5 24.18 24.73 -0.47
C SER A 5 25.57 24.07 -0.41
N ARG A 6 26.09 23.63 -1.53
CA ARG A 6 27.45 23.11 -1.66
C ARG A 6 28.16 23.80 -2.80
N SER A 7 29.39 24.24 -2.57
CA SER A 7 30.25 24.78 -3.62
C SER A 7 31.02 23.62 -4.29
N ILE A 8 30.90 23.51 -5.61
CA ILE A 8 31.62 22.54 -6.42
C ILE A 8 32.74 23.31 -7.13
N LYS A 9 34.00 22.95 -6.87
CA LYS A 9 35.13 23.52 -7.60
C LYS A 9 35.10 23.00 -9.04
N TYR A 10 35.17 23.92 -10.01
CA TYR A 10 35.37 23.59 -11.40
C TYR A 10 36.80 23.03 -11.54
N ASP A 11 36.92 21.75 -11.83
CA ASP A 11 38.12 21.18 -12.41
C ASP A 11 37.80 20.64 -13.79
N SER A 12 38.77 20.78 -14.70
CA SER A 12 38.63 20.41 -16.11
C SER A 12 38.33 18.90 -16.34
N ASN A 13 38.52 18.08 -15.32
CA ASN A 13 38.29 16.63 -15.33
C ASN A 13 37.00 16.20 -14.60
N GLY A 14 36.35 17.11 -13.86
CA GLY A 14 35.24 16.81 -12.96
C GLY A 14 33.87 17.25 -13.42
N PHE A 15 33.77 18.09 -14.44
CA PHE A 15 32.48 18.48 -15.00
C PHE A 15 31.93 17.34 -15.86
N SER A 16 31.10 16.50 -15.24
CA SER A 16 30.23 15.62 -16.03
C SER A 16 29.35 16.49 -16.94
N LYS A 17 28.92 15.95 -18.07
CA LYS A 17 28.05 16.61 -19.04
C LYS A 17 26.69 17.10 -18.48
N ARG A 18 26.50 17.11 -17.15
CA ARG A 18 25.29 17.53 -16.45
C ARG A 18 25.55 18.70 -15.52
N LEU A 19 24.69 19.74 -15.64
CA LEU A 19 24.77 20.97 -14.86
C LEU A 19 23.71 21.06 -13.75
N ASP A 20 22.89 20.03 -13.55
CA ASP A 20 21.86 20.06 -12.51
C ASP A 20 22.47 19.89 -11.11
N SER A 21 22.04 20.75 -10.17
CA SER A 21 22.56 20.79 -8.80
C SER A 21 22.28 19.48 -8.03
N LYS A 22 21.15 18.82 -8.28
CA LYS A 22 20.78 17.55 -7.63
C LYS A 22 21.80 16.47 -7.93
N TYR A 23 22.20 16.34 -9.20
CA TYR A 23 23.22 15.38 -9.59
C TYR A 23 24.53 15.55 -8.83
N HIS A 24 24.99 16.78 -8.67
CA HIS A 24 26.29 17.07 -8.03
C HIS A 24 26.23 16.92 -6.51
N ILE A 25 25.11 17.27 -5.88
CA ILE A 25 24.92 17.13 -4.43
C ILE A 25 24.95 15.65 -4.04
N TYR A 26 24.09 14.85 -4.61
CA TYR A 26 23.96 13.44 -4.22
C TYR A 26 25.12 12.57 -4.71
N ARG A 27 25.71 12.89 -5.87
CA ARG A 27 26.89 12.17 -6.36
C ARG A 27 28.08 12.27 -5.42
N LYS A 28 28.27 13.40 -4.70
CA LYS A 28 29.37 13.53 -3.77
C LYS A 28 29.19 12.59 -2.58
N ASP A 29 28.02 12.58 -1.98
CA ASP A 29 27.70 11.73 -0.83
C ASP A 29 27.85 10.26 -1.20
N PHE A 30 27.32 9.86 -2.35
CA PHE A 30 27.46 8.52 -2.88
C PHE A 30 28.91 8.11 -3.17
N LYS A 31 29.75 9.03 -3.69
CA LYS A 31 31.18 8.75 -3.93
C LYS A 31 31.95 8.51 -2.66
N GLU A 32 31.71 9.28 -1.61
CA GLU A 32 32.33 9.06 -0.32
C GLU A 32 32.04 7.65 0.20
N TYR A 33 30.79 7.20 0.07
CA TYR A 33 30.37 5.85 0.43
C TYR A 33 31.08 4.74 -0.35
N ILE A 34 31.22 4.89 -1.67
CA ILE A 34 31.82 3.86 -2.53
C ILE A 34 33.34 3.78 -2.38
N THR A 35 34.00 4.91 -2.12
CA THR A 35 35.47 4.96 -2.05
C THR A 35 36.01 4.02 -0.97
N ASP A 36 35.27 3.83 0.11
CA ASP A 36 35.70 2.95 1.21
C ASP A 36 35.46 1.44 0.92
N HIS A 37 34.74 1.13 -0.19
CA HIS A 37 34.31 -0.24 -0.54
C HIS A 37 34.54 -0.57 -2.03
N GLU A 38 35.52 0.08 -2.70
CA GLU A 38 35.74 -0.07 -4.16
C GLU A 38 35.90 -1.52 -4.61
N ASP A 39 36.52 -2.36 -3.81
CA ASP A 39 36.75 -3.79 -4.11
C ASP A 39 35.47 -4.64 -4.06
N LEU A 40 34.42 -4.14 -3.44
CA LEU A 40 33.16 -4.84 -3.27
C LEU A 40 32.04 -4.28 -4.18
N VAL A 41 32.35 -3.28 -5.01
CA VAL A 41 31.36 -2.57 -5.82
C VAL A 41 31.29 -3.13 -7.24
N GLU A 42 30.09 -3.56 -7.62
CA GLU A 42 29.82 -4.03 -8.98
C GLU A 42 28.61 -3.31 -9.58
N ASP A 43 28.52 -3.29 -10.90
CA ASP A 43 27.32 -2.77 -11.58
C ASP A 43 26.17 -3.78 -11.50
N LEU A 44 24.95 -3.32 -11.17
CA LEU A 44 23.74 -4.15 -11.20
C LEU A 44 23.60 -4.89 -12.55
N GLY A 45 24.05 -4.24 -13.64
CA GLY A 45 24.04 -4.82 -14.97
C GLY A 45 24.77 -6.16 -15.10
N SER A 46 25.79 -6.43 -14.24
CA SER A 46 26.54 -7.69 -14.21
C SER A 46 25.71 -8.88 -13.74
N TYR A 47 24.61 -8.61 -13.07
CA TYR A 47 23.70 -9.60 -12.50
C TYR A 47 22.39 -9.74 -13.27
N ILE A 48 22.09 -8.83 -14.21
CA ILE A 48 20.84 -8.81 -14.95
C ILE A 48 20.90 -9.75 -16.15
N VAL A 49 20.05 -10.78 -16.14
CA VAL A 49 19.79 -11.66 -17.28
C VAL A 49 18.90 -10.92 -18.30
N SER A 50 17.76 -10.43 -17.85
CA SER A 50 16.84 -9.67 -18.67
C SER A 50 16.21 -8.51 -17.90
N ILE A 51 15.82 -7.45 -18.63
CA ILE A 51 15.06 -6.31 -18.11
C ILE A 51 13.97 -5.95 -19.10
N THR A 52 12.74 -5.87 -18.62
CA THR A 52 11.56 -5.67 -19.48
C THR A 52 10.58 -4.72 -18.80
N ASP A 53 10.10 -3.74 -19.54
CA ASP A 53 8.96 -2.90 -19.15
C ASP A 53 7.63 -3.53 -19.57
N GLY A 54 6.54 -2.99 -19.04
CA GLY A 54 5.20 -3.42 -19.40
C GLY A 54 4.65 -2.77 -20.67
N GLU A 55 3.35 -2.89 -20.84
CA GLU A 55 2.63 -2.41 -22.02
C GLU A 55 2.48 -0.88 -22.01
N HIS A 56 2.75 -0.27 -23.15
CA HIS A 56 2.65 1.18 -23.37
C HIS A 56 1.27 1.62 -23.86
N ALA A 57 0.51 0.73 -24.51
CA ALA A 57 -0.82 1.05 -25.00
C ALA A 57 -1.86 1.05 -23.88
N GLY A 58 -2.91 1.84 -24.04
CA GLY A 58 -4.07 1.78 -23.15
C GLY A 58 -4.67 0.37 -23.13
N GLN A 59 -4.96 -0.14 -21.93
CA GLN A 59 -5.60 -1.43 -21.76
C GLN A 59 -7.09 -1.25 -21.50
N GLU A 60 -7.89 -2.15 -22.06
CA GLU A 60 -9.27 -2.32 -21.65
C GLU A 60 -9.29 -3.18 -20.37
N PHE A 61 -9.85 -2.60 -19.31
CA PHE A 61 -9.97 -3.26 -18.02
C PHE A 61 -11.35 -3.90 -17.86
N VAL A 62 -11.38 -5.02 -17.18
CA VAL A 62 -12.57 -5.80 -16.85
C VAL A 62 -12.72 -5.93 -15.34
N ASP A 63 -13.92 -6.31 -14.86
CA ASP A 63 -14.20 -6.43 -13.43
C ASP A 63 -13.48 -7.62 -12.77
N SER A 64 -13.14 -8.65 -13.55
CA SER A 64 -12.41 -9.83 -13.09
C SER A 64 -11.59 -10.45 -14.22
N GLY A 65 -10.50 -11.13 -13.89
CA GLY A 65 -9.60 -11.74 -14.87
C GLY A 65 -8.16 -11.82 -14.37
N ILE A 66 -7.19 -11.60 -15.24
CA ILE A 66 -5.76 -11.59 -14.92
C ILE A 66 -5.36 -10.25 -14.32
N LEU A 67 -4.67 -10.27 -13.19
CA LEU A 67 -4.20 -9.07 -12.49
C LEU A 67 -3.27 -8.23 -13.37
N PHE A 68 -3.51 -6.92 -13.39
CA PHE A 68 -2.67 -5.95 -14.11
C PHE A 68 -2.14 -4.90 -13.14
N LEU A 69 -0.86 -4.99 -12.84
CA LEU A 69 -0.18 -4.11 -11.89
C LEU A 69 0.19 -2.76 -12.52
N LYS A 70 0.04 -1.71 -11.73
CA LYS A 70 0.52 -0.37 -12.03
C LYS A 70 1.69 0.01 -11.15
N ASN A 71 2.32 1.14 -11.42
CA ASN A 71 3.42 1.64 -10.61
C ASN A 71 3.05 1.77 -9.12
N SER A 72 1.83 2.20 -8.81
CA SER A 72 1.31 2.31 -7.44
C SER A 72 1.21 0.96 -6.70
N SER A 73 1.17 -0.14 -7.45
CA SER A 73 1.13 -1.48 -6.88
C SER A 73 2.47 -1.94 -6.32
N ILE A 74 3.59 -1.31 -6.72
CA ILE A 74 4.91 -1.70 -6.23
C ILE A 74 5.25 -0.84 -5.03
N LYS A 75 5.39 -1.49 -3.88
CA LYS A 75 5.80 -0.91 -2.61
C LYS A 75 7.23 -1.32 -2.29
N ASP A 76 7.86 -0.71 -1.30
CA ASP A 76 9.16 -1.17 -0.83
C ASP A 76 8.99 -2.55 -0.21
N PHE A 77 9.69 -3.55 -0.78
CA PHE A 77 9.65 -4.97 -0.43
C PHE A 77 8.34 -5.72 -0.72
N ASP A 78 7.23 -5.05 -1.10
CA ASP A 78 5.90 -5.67 -1.17
C ASP A 78 5.15 -5.30 -2.46
N ILE A 79 4.11 -6.07 -2.78
CA ILE A 79 3.23 -5.86 -3.94
C ILE A 79 1.80 -5.67 -3.46
N SER A 80 1.22 -4.51 -3.77
CA SER A 80 -0.20 -4.26 -3.55
C SER A 80 -1.04 -4.95 -4.62
N THR A 81 -1.96 -5.80 -4.20
CA THR A 81 -2.99 -6.39 -5.06
C THR A 81 -4.34 -5.65 -4.94
N SER A 82 -4.51 -4.82 -3.91
CA SER A 82 -5.73 -4.04 -3.68
C SER A 82 -6.00 -2.99 -4.77
N ASP A 83 -4.94 -2.50 -5.42
CA ASP A 83 -5.02 -1.53 -6.53
C ASP A 83 -5.10 -2.22 -7.90
N GLY A 84 -5.34 -3.52 -7.91
CA GLY A 84 -5.34 -4.34 -9.11
C GLY A 84 -6.43 -3.94 -10.08
N PHE A 85 -6.03 -3.75 -11.32
CA PHE A 85 -6.91 -3.76 -12.47
C PHE A 85 -6.88 -5.17 -13.05
N TYR A 86 -7.90 -5.55 -13.80
CA TYR A 86 -7.92 -6.87 -14.43
C TYR A 86 -8.00 -6.70 -15.94
N ILE A 87 -7.32 -7.60 -16.65
CA ILE A 87 -7.36 -7.73 -18.10
C ILE A 87 -7.89 -9.12 -18.47
N THR A 88 -8.36 -9.27 -19.69
CA THR A 88 -8.81 -10.57 -20.20
C THR A 88 -7.63 -11.53 -20.39
N GLU A 89 -7.89 -12.84 -20.37
CA GLU A 89 -6.88 -13.85 -20.68
C GLU A 89 -6.29 -13.67 -22.09
N GLU A 90 -7.10 -13.22 -23.05
CA GLU A 90 -6.65 -12.94 -24.41
C GLU A 90 -5.59 -11.82 -24.42
N ASN A 91 -5.86 -10.71 -23.70
CA ASN A 91 -4.90 -9.62 -23.55
C ASN A 91 -3.63 -10.10 -22.83
N HIS A 92 -3.76 -10.91 -21.78
CA HIS A 92 -2.61 -11.47 -21.07
C HIS A 92 -1.73 -12.31 -22.02
N LYS A 93 -2.31 -13.20 -22.83
CA LYS A 93 -1.57 -14.01 -23.81
C LYS A 93 -0.86 -13.15 -24.85
N ARG A 94 -1.51 -12.07 -25.32
CA ARG A 94 -0.89 -11.06 -26.22
C ARG A 94 0.29 -10.36 -25.56
N LEU A 95 0.20 -10.09 -24.26
CA LEU A 95 1.20 -9.38 -23.46
C LEU A 95 2.22 -10.30 -22.77
N LYS A 96 2.49 -11.48 -23.33
CA LYS A 96 3.38 -12.50 -22.72
C LYS A 96 4.76 -11.96 -22.30
N ARG A 97 5.29 -10.95 -23.01
CA ARG A 97 6.59 -10.33 -22.69
C ARG A 97 6.62 -9.70 -21.29
N SER A 98 5.51 -9.10 -20.87
CA SER A 98 5.35 -8.41 -19.59
C SER A 98 4.63 -9.25 -18.52
N SER A 99 4.39 -10.53 -18.79
CA SER A 99 3.91 -11.49 -17.78
C SER A 99 4.96 -11.66 -16.67
N LEU A 100 4.51 -11.68 -15.43
CA LEU A 100 5.38 -11.82 -14.26
C LEU A 100 5.70 -13.28 -13.96
N ASN A 101 6.93 -13.56 -13.55
CA ASN A 101 7.39 -14.86 -13.10
C ASN A 101 7.83 -14.79 -11.64
N GLU A 102 7.81 -15.94 -10.96
CA GLU A 102 8.36 -16.04 -9.59
C GLU A 102 9.82 -15.57 -9.55
N GLU A 103 10.13 -14.80 -8.52
CA GLU A 103 11.43 -14.19 -8.26
C GLU A 103 11.88 -13.12 -9.28
N ASP A 104 10.99 -12.67 -10.19
CA ASP A 104 11.22 -11.41 -10.92
C ASP A 104 11.35 -10.27 -9.90
N VAL A 105 12.37 -9.45 -10.05
CA VAL A 105 12.54 -8.20 -9.28
C VAL A 105 11.77 -7.10 -9.99
N LEU A 106 10.75 -6.56 -9.35
CA LEU A 106 9.99 -5.41 -9.84
C LEU A 106 10.64 -4.12 -9.34
N PHE A 107 10.79 -3.13 -10.24
CA PHE A 107 11.47 -1.90 -9.91
C PHE A 107 10.79 -0.70 -10.59
N THR A 108 10.34 0.28 -9.82
CA THR A 108 9.62 1.45 -10.33
C THR A 108 10.57 2.43 -11.00
N THR A 109 10.18 2.89 -12.21
CA THR A 109 11.06 3.69 -13.08
C THR A 109 10.50 5.04 -13.48
N ILE A 110 9.21 5.27 -13.31
CA ILE A 110 8.51 6.51 -13.68
C ILE A 110 7.58 6.94 -12.56
N GLY A 111 7.58 8.22 -12.23
CA GLY A 111 6.76 8.80 -11.17
C GLY A 111 7.35 8.56 -9.78
N HIS A 112 6.80 7.64 -9.02
CA HIS A 112 7.42 7.12 -7.79
C HIS A 112 8.55 6.15 -8.19
N VAL A 113 9.78 6.64 -8.22
CA VAL A 113 10.94 5.91 -8.75
C VAL A 113 11.76 5.32 -7.62
N GLY A 114 12.13 4.05 -7.75
CA GLY A 114 13.11 3.40 -6.90
C GLY A 114 12.55 2.38 -5.93
N SER A 115 11.23 2.22 -5.78
CA SER A 115 10.65 1.12 -5.00
C SER A 115 10.87 -0.20 -5.71
N SER A 116 11.22 -1.22 -4.96
CA SER A 116 11.43 -2.56 -5.48
C SER A 116 10.78 -3.62 -4.60
N ALA A 117 10.28 -4.66 -5.26
CA ALA A 117 9.68 -5.83 -4.64
C ALA A 117 10.03 -7.07 -5.45
N ILE A 118 9.89 -8.25 -4.86
CA ILE A 118 10.05 -9.52 -5.55
C ILE A 118 8.68 -10.17 -5.78
N VAL A 119 8.49 -10.79 -6.94
CA VAL A 119 7.32 -11.61 -7.20
C VAL A 119 7.42 -12.88 -6.35
N PRO A 120 6.54 -13.07 -5.34
CA PRO A 120 6.66 -14.20 -4.44
C PRO A 120 6.27 -15.51 -5.13
N LYS A 121 6.72 -16.62 -4.56
CA LYS A 121 6.33 -17.96 -4.99
C LYS A 121 4.81 -18.13 -4.83
N GLY A 122 4.16 -18.67 -5.88
CA GLY A 122 2.71 -18.87 -5.90
C GLY A 122 1.92 -17.56 -6.07
N PHE A 123 2.56 -16.48 -6.55
CA PHE A 123 1.84 -15.26 -6.90
C PHE A 123 0.84 -15.52 -8.02
N VAL A 124 -0.29 -14.82 -8.00
CA VAL A 124 -1.30 -14.95 -9.06
C VAL A 124 -0.75 -14.51 -10.42
N GLU A 125 -1.27 -15.08 -11.51
CA GLU A 125 -0.90 -14.61 -12.85
C GLU A 125 -1.15 -13.11 -12.98
N ALA A 126 -0.13 -12.39 -13.46
CA ALA A 126 -0.20 -10.96 -13.56
C ALA A 126 0.58 -10.41 -14.76
N ASN A 127 0.16 -9.23 -15.17
CA ASN A 127 0.83 -8.40 -16.17
C ASN A 127 1.08 -7.00 -15.62
N MET A 128 1.76 -6.14 -16.37
CA MET A 128 2.25 -4.86 -15.87
C MET A 128 2.23 -3.74 -16.91
N ASN A 129 2.13 -2.50 -16.42
CA ASN A 129 2.27 -1.30 -17.26
C ASN A 129 3.75 -0.88 -17.41
N GLN A 130 3.98 0.12 -18.28
CA GLN A 130 5.33 0.61 -18.64
C GLN A 130 6.03 1.43 -17.54
N ASN A 131 5.40 1.74 -16.43
CA ASN A 131 5.95 2.66 -15.43
C ASN A 131 6.90 2.00 -14.43
N PHE A 132 7.07 0.70 -14.53
CA PHE A 132 8.07 -0.07 -13.81
C PHE A 132 8.59 -1.21 -14.69
N VAL A 133 9.68 -1.81 -14.28
CA VAL A 133 10.33 -2.91 -14.99
C VAL A 133 10.30 -4.18 -14.14
N LYS A 134 10.29 -5.31 -14.80
CA LYS A 134 10.69 -6.58 -14.22
C LYS A 134 12.13 -6.90 -14.62
N ILE A 135 12.92 -7.38 -13.68
CA ILE A 135 14.33 -7.69 -13.83
C ILE A 135 14.53 -9.15 -13.43
N GLU A 136 15.02 -9.94 -14.34
CA GLU A 136 15.48 -11.29 -14.07
C GLU A 136 16.94 -11.25 -13.63
N ILE A 137 17.23 -11.75 -12.43
CA ILE A 137 18.56 -11.77 -11.83
C ILE A 137 19.21 -13.15 -12.02
N ASP A 138 20.50 -13.17 -12.35
CA ASP A 138 21.31 -14.39 -12.39
C ASP A 138 21.54 -14.92 -10.97
N LYS A 139 20.71 -15.87 -10.56
CA LYS A 139 20.70 -16.47 -9.22
C LYS A 139 21.97 -17.26 -8.90
N ASN A 140 22.80 -17.59 -9.90
CA ASN A 140 24.10 -18.21 -9.65
C ASN A 140 25.15 -17.21 -9.19
N LYS A 141 24.89 -15.91 -9.36
CA LYS A 141 25.83 -14.85 -8.99
C LYS A 141 25.40 -14.10 -7.74
N ILE A 142 24.11 -13.83 -7.58
CA ILE A 142 23.58 -13.04 -6.47
C ILE A 142 22.11 -13.38 -6.21
N SER A 143 21.69 -13.29 -4.96
CA SER A 143 20.29 -13.47 -4.57
C SER A 143 19.41 -12.30 -5.04
N PRO A 144 18.29 -12.56 -5.75
CA PRO A 144 17.33 -11.51 -6.11
C PRO A 144 16.72 -10.83 -4.86
N TYR A 145 16.60 -11.53 -3.74
CA TYR A 145 16.13 -10.99 -2.46
C TYR A 145 17.10 -9.95 -1.89
N TYR A 146 18.43 -10.21 -2.00
CA TYR A 146 19.43 -9.24 -1.63
C TYR A 146 19.36 -7.99 -2.53
N ILE A 147 19.19 -8.17 -3.84
CA ILE A 147 19.04 -7.04 -4.77
C ILE A 147 17.86 -6.15 -4.39
N VAL A 148 16.70 -6.72 -4.07
CA VAL A 148 15.53 -5.93 -3.63
C VAL A 148 15.81 -5.21 -2.32
N ALA A 149 16.43 -5.88 -1.35
CA ALA A 149 16.78 -5.26 -0.08
C ALA A 149 17.78 -4.11 -0.28
N TYR A 150 18.78 -4.30 -1.14
CA TYR A 150 19.76 -3.26 -1.50
C TYR A 150 19.09 -2.07 -2.20
N LEU A 151 18.24 -2.29 -3.21
CA LEU A 151 17.56 -1.23 -3.94
C LEU A 151 16.65 -0.38 -3.05
N ASN A 152 16.10 -0.95 -1.98
CA ASN A 152 15.30 -0.23 -0.98
C ASN A 152 16.15 0.39 0.15
N SER A 153 17.48 0.22 0.17
CA SER A 153 18.38 0.79 1.16
C SER A 153 18.62 2.29 0.95
N LYS A 154 19.12 2.97 1.97
CA LYS A 154 19.44 4.40 1.93
C LYS A 154 20.46 4.71 0.83
N ILE A 155 21.52 3.91 0.71
CA ILE A 155 22.57 4.13 -0.29
C ILE A 155 22.06 4.02 -1.72
N ALA A 156 21.24 3.00 -2.01
CA ALA A 156 20.66 2.86 -3.34
C ALA A 156 19.73 4.03 -3.66
N ARG A 157 18.96 4.50 -2.67
CA ARG A 157 18.09 5.68 -2.83
C ARG A 157 18.90 6.95 -3.12
N GLU A 158 20.01 7.19 -2.42
CA GLU A 158 20.88 8.34 -2.70
C GLU A 158 21.48 8.24 -4.11
N GLN A 159 21.90 7.05 -4.51
CA GLN A 159 22.39 6.82 -5.87
C GLN A 159 21.31 7.09 -6.92
N ILE A 160 20.09 6.56 -6.72
CA ILE A 160 18.97 6.77 -7.62
C ILE A 160 18.66 8.27 -7.76
N LYS A 161 18.59 9.02 -6.64
CA LYS A 161 18.41 10.50 -6.66
C LYS A 161 19.43 11.19 -7.57
N SER A 162 20.70 10.75 -7.51
CA SER A 162 21.79 11.36 -8.27
C SER A 162 21.66 11.16 -9.78
N ILE A 163 21.09 10.04 -10.22
CA ILE A 163 21.02 9.65 -11.63
C ILE A 163 19.67 9.92 -12.27
N LEU A 164 18.64 10.32 -11.51
CA LEU A 164 17.33 10.69 -12.04
C LEU A 164 17.42 11.83 -13.08
N THR A 165 16.55 11.76 -14.07
CA THR A 165 16.37 12.82 -15.08
C THR A 165 14.88 13.19 -15.16
N GLY A 166 14.61 14.39 -15.65
CA GLY A 166 13.27 14.96 -15.78
C GLY A 166 12.97 16.00 -14.70
N ASN A 167 12.45 17.16 -15.14
CA ASN A 167 12.11 18.28 -14.23
C ASN A 167 10.68 18.18 -13.68
N ILE A 168 9.78 17.59 -14.46
CA ILE A 168 8.35 17.45 -14.10
C ILE A 168 8.08 16.02 -13.62
N GLN A 169 8.60 15.02 -14.34
CA GLN A 169 8.44 13.62 -13.99
C GLN A 169 9.81 12.94 -14.01
N SER A 170 10.18 12.32 -12.89
CA SER A 170 11.44 11.58 -12.77
C SER A 170 11.37 10.29 -13.57
N ILE A 171 12.45 10.01 -14.34
CA ILE A 171 12.55 8.82 -15.19
C ILE A 171 13.91 8.17 -14.98
N LEU A 172 13.90 6.84 -14.86
CA LEU A 172 15.08 5.98 -14.76
C LEU A 172 15.13 5.02 -15.95
N THR A 173 16.12 5.20 -16.84
CA THR A 173 16.27 4.39 -18.06
C THR A 173 17.06 3.11 -17.81
N TYR A 174 16.93 2.11 -18.69
CA TYR A 174 17.65 0.83 -18.59
C TYR A 174 19.17 0.96 -18.43
N PRO A 175 19.89 1.80 -19.21
CA PRO A 175 21.33 1.99 -18.98
C PRO A 175 21.64 2.51 -17.58
N LYS A 176 20.79 3.37 -17.00
CA LYS A 176 20.98 3.88 -15.65
C LYS A 176 20.70 2.80 -14.59
N ILE A 177 19.67 1.97 -14.81
CA ILE A 177 19.39 0.83 -13.93
C ILE A 177 20.58 -0.12 -13.92
N ARG A 178 21.10 -0.48 -15.10
CA ARG A 178 22.28 -1.35 -15.22
C ARG A 178 23.54 -0.76 -14.57
N GLY A 179 23.66 0.55 -14.55
CA GLY A 179 24.78 1.27 -13.93
C GLY A 179 24.62 1.54 -12.44
N ILE A 180 23.55 1.08 -11.79
CA ILE A 180 23.41 1.15 -10.32
C ILE A 180 24.53 0.30 -9.70
N LYS A 181 25.30 0.91 -8.80
CA LYS A 181 26.37 0.23 -8.08
C LYS A 181 25.80 -0.58 -6.94
N ILE A 182 26.13 -1.85 -6.90
CA ILE A 182 25.76 -2.78 -5.83
C ILE A 182 27.01 -3.07 -5.01
N ILE A 183 26.91 -2.89 -3.71
CA ILE A 183 27.95 -3.35 -2.78
C ILE A 183 27.63 -4.80 -2.46
N ARG A 184 28.56 -5.69 -2.74
CA ARG A 184 28.42 -7.12 -2.49
C ARG A 184 28.99 -7.47 -1.11
N PRO A 185 28.15 -7.82 -0.15
CA PRO A 185 28.60 -8.25 1.18
C PRO A 185 29.15 -9.68 1.15
N SER A 186 29.46 -10.20 2.33
CA SER A 186 29.78 -11.62 2.48
C SER A 186 28.60 -12.50 2.06
N VAL A 187 28.91 -13.71 1.56
CA VAL A 187 27.91 -14.74 1.19
C VAL A 187 26.97 -15.05 2.37
N GLN A 188 27.49 -14.99 3.59
CA GLN A 188 26.68 -15.22 4.80
C GLN A 188 25.61 -14.14 4.99
N LEU A 189 25.97 -12.87 4.89
CA LEU A 189 25.03 -11.77 5.06
C LEU A 189 23.96 -11.76 3.94
N GLU A 190 24.40 -12.05 2.70
CA GLU A 190 23.47 -12.19 1.56
C GLU A 190 22.40 -13.25 1.85
N LYS A 191 22.85 -14.42 2.38
CA LYS A 191 21.94 -15.49 2.76
C LYS A 191 21.04 -15.13 3.93
N GLU A 192 21.54 -14.47 4.95
CA GLU A 192 20.74 -14.01 6.10
C GLU A 192 19.60 -13.06 5.66
N ILE A 193 19.90 -12.15 4.73
CA ILE A 193 18.90 -11.24 4.15
C ILE A 193 17.88 -12.03 3.33
N GLU A 194 18.33 -12.96 2.49
CA GLU A 194 17.43 -13.83 1.72
C GLU A 194 16.48 -14.63 2.62
N ASP A 195 17.00 -15.26 3.68
CA ASP A 195 16.21 -16.07 4.60
C ASP A 195 15.17 -15.21 5.35
N LYS A 196 15.55 -14.01 5.79
CA LYS A 196 14.63 -13.05 6.41
C LYS A 196 13.53 -12.60 5.45
N TYR A 197 13.91 -12.28 4.21
CA TYR A 197 12.96 -11.83 3.21
C TYR A 197 11.96 -12.95 2.87
N LYS A 198 12.44 -14.17 2.62
CA LYS A 198 11.58 -15.33 2.36
C LYS A 198 10.61 -15.58 3.51
N LYS A 199 11.10 -15.49 4.75
CA LYS A 199 10.25 -15.62 5.94
C LYS A 199 9.19 -14.53 6.02
N ALA A 200 9.52 -13.29 5.65
CA ALA A 200 8.55 -12.21 5.58
C ALA A 200 7.44 -12.48 4.56
N LEU A 201 7.79 -13.01 3.38
CA LEU A 201 6.82 -13.42 2.36
C LEU A 201 5.93 -14.58 2.84
N GLU A 202 6.49 -15.57 3.54
CA GLU A 202 5.71 -16.65 4.15
C GLU A 202 4.70 -16.12 5.18
N TYR A 203 5.09 -15.16 6.01
CA TYR A 203 4.20 -14.53 6.97
C TYR A 203 3.07 -13.77 6.28
N ASN A 204 3.40 -13.03 5.22
CA ASN A 204 2.40 -12.34 4.40
C ASN A 204 1.38 -13.33 3.81
N GLN A 205 1.85 -14.42 3.22
CA GLN A 205 0.99 -15.46 2.64
C GLN A 205 0.07 -16.10 3.70
N LYS A 206 0.63 -16.46 4.86
CA LYS A 206 -0.16 -17.03 5.97
C LYS A 206 -1.23 -16.05 6.47
N ALA A 207 -0.89 -14.77 6.60
CA ALA A 207 -1.85 -13.76 6.99
C ALA A 207 -3.01 -13.65 5.99
N HIS A 208 -2.71 -13.66 4.69
CA HIS A 208 -3.73 -13.62 3.64
C HIS A 208 -4.63 -14.86 3.63
N ILE A 209 -4.09 -16.05 3.88
CA ILE A 209 -4.89 -17.27 4.04
C ILE A 209 -5.88 -17.08 5.20
N ILE A 210 -5.42 -16.61 6.36
CA ILE A 210 -6.29 -16.39 7.52
C ILE A 210 -7.37 -15.34 7.21
N PHE A 211 -7.03 -14.23 6.53
CA PHE A 211 -8.04 -13.24 6.14
C PHE A 211 -9.14 -13.83 5.25
N ASN A 212 -8.80 -14.73 4.34
CA ASN A 212 -9.76 -15.39 3.47
C ASN A 212 -10.59 -16.44 4.24
N GLU A 213 -9.95 -17.26 5.08
CA GLU A 213 -10.65 -18.26 5.90
C GLU A 213 -11.65 -17.59 6.86
N VAL A 214 -11.28 -16.48 7.49
CA VAL A 214 -12.18 -15.72 8.35
C VAL A 214 -13.35 -15.14 7.56
N GLU A 215 -13.10 -14.62 6.35
CA GLU A 215 -14.15 -14.12 5.49
C GLU A 215 -15.14 -15.23 5.07
N GLU A 216 -14.64 -16.36 4.62
CA GLU A 216 -15.45 -17.54 4.27
C GLU A 216 -16.24 -18.03 5.48
N TYR A 217 -15.62 -18.07 6.66
CA TYR A 217 -16.30 -18.43 7.91
C TYR A 217 -17.45 -17.50 8.22
N ILE A 218 -17.25 -16.19 8.09
CA ILE A 218 -18.33 -15.21 8.30
C ILE A 218 -19.45 -15.40 7.28
N TYR A 219 -19.12 -15.60 5.99
CA TYR A 219 -20.12 -15.85 4.96
C TYR A 219 -20.92 -17.14 5.18
N SER A 220 -20.43 -18.10 5.96
CA SER A 220 -21.21 -19.28 6.33
C SER A 220 -22.45 -18.94 7.17
N PHE A 221 -22.46 -17.80 7.87
CA PHE A 221 -23.61 -17.27 8.63
C PHE A 221 -24.51 -16.36 7.78
N PHE A 222 -23.96 -15.73 6.72
CA PHE A 222 -24.70 -14.82 5.85
C PHE A 222 -25.21 -15.56 4.61
N ARG A 223 -26.49 -15.91 4.59
CA ARG A 223 -27.18 -16.52 3.43
C ARG A 223 -27.87 -15.41 2.61
N TYR A 224 -27.12 -14.38 2.26
CA TYR A 224 -27.63 -13.28 1.48
C TYR A 224 -27.52 -13.59 -0.02
N ASP A 225 -28.66 -13.56 -0.72
CA ASP A 225 -28.74 -13.67 -2.17
C ASP A 225 -29.09 -12.32 -2.77
N GLU A 226 -28.11 -11.68 -3.42
CA GLU A 226 -28.29 -10.38 -4.06
C GLU A 226 -29.18 -10.52 -5.28
N LYS A 227 -30.46 -10.09 -5.15
CA LYS A 227 -31.37 -10.08 -6.29
C LYS A 227 -30.99 -8.98 -7.27
N ASN A 228 -30.72 -9.39 -8.51
CA ASN A 228 -30.43 -8.47 -9.59
C ASN A 228 -31.74 -7.75 -10.02
N ILE A 229 -31.91 -6.50 -9.60
CA ILE A 229 -33.09 -5.69 -9.94
C ILE A 229 -32.64 -4.59 -10.88
N ASN A 230 -33.04 -4.69 -12.15
CA ASN A 230 -32.68 -3.72 -13.18
C ASN A 230 -33.53 -2.44 -13.14
N GLU A 231 -34.74 -2.52 -12.58
CA GLU A 231 -35.65 -1.38 -12.45
C GLU A 231 -36.21 -1.30 -11.02
N TYR A 232 -36.29 -0.09 -10.49
CA TYR A 232 -36.89 0.17 -9.18
C TYR A 232 -37.56 1.54 -9.19
N SER A 233 -38.61 1.68 -8.37
CA SER A 233 -39.29 2.94 -8.13
C SER A 233 -39.17 3.37 -6.69
N ILE A 234 -39.03 4.68 -6.46
CA ILE A 234 -38.92 5.27 -5.14
C ILE A 234 -40.21 6.06 -4.88
N ASN A 235 -40.88 5.78 -3.78
CA ASN A 235 -42.01 6.56 -3.36
C ASN A 235 -41.55 7.98 -2.95
N SER A 236 -42.23 9.02 -3.45
CA SER A 236 -41.89 10.42 -3.13
C SER A 236 -41.89 10.72 -1.63
N ASN A 237 -42.69 10.00 -0.84
CA ASN A 237 -42.69 10.13 0.62
C ASN A 237 -41.35 9.64 1.27
N ALA A 238 -40.65 8.72 0.64
CA ALA A 238 -39.32 8.27 1.11
C ALA A 238 -38.23 9.31 0.86
N LEU A 239 -38.44 10.24 -0.08
CA LEU A 239 -37.52 11.33 -0.40
C LEU A 239 -37.62 12.50 0.59
N GLY A 240 -38.69 12.57 1.39
CA GLY A 240 -39.04 13.73 2.20
C GLY A 240 -38.33 13.84 3.55
N SER A 241 -37.53 12.87 3.98
CA SER A 241 -36.80 12.99 5.24
C SER A 241 -35.51 13.79 5.02
N SER A 242 -35.28 14.80 5.87
CA SER A 242 -34.04 15.62 5.85
C SER A 242 -32.76 14.82 6.09
N GLU A 243 -32.88 13.56 6.48
CA GLU A 243 -31.77 12.65 6.79
C GLU A 243 -31.33 11.81 5.57
N ASN A 244 -32.10 11.77 4.50
CA ASN A 244 -31.84 10.95 3.33
C ASN A 244 -31.09 11.73 2.24
N LEU A 245 -30.16 11.07 1.57
CA LEU A 245 -29.48 11.65 0.42
C LEU A 245 -30.41 11.69 -0.79
N TRP A 246 -30.47 12.83 -1.49
CA TRP A 246 -31.27 13.02 -2.70
C TRP A 246 -30.54 12.49 -3.95
N THR A 247 -29.92 11.34 -3.86
CA THR A 247 -29.23 10.68 -4.98
C THR A 247 -29.91 9.35 -5.28
N PRO A 248 -30.17 9.00 -6.56
CA PRO A 248 -30.75 7.70 -6.91
C PRO A 248 -29.96 6.52 -6.36
N LYS A 249 -28.62 6.62 -6.34
CA LYS A 249 -27.71 5.59 -5.83
C LYS A 249 -28.01 5.19 -4.38
N TYR A 250 -28.39 6.15 -3.53
CA TYR A 250 -28.73 5.86 -2.14
C TYR A 250 -29.84 4.81 -1.98
N TYR A 251 -30.75 4.75 -2.96
CA TYR A 251 -31.92 3.88 -2.96
C TYR A 251 -31.76 2.62 -3.81
N TYR A 252 -30.55 2.31 -4.27
CA TYR A 252 -30.36 1.08 -5.03
C TYR A 252 -30.83 -0.14 -4.24
N PRO A 253 -31.61 -1.03 -4.86
CA PRO A 253 -32.20 -2.19 -4.20
C PRO A 253 -31.18 -3.03 -3.43
N LYS A 254 -29.99 -3.23 -3.98
CA LYS A 254 -28.92 -4.00 -3.31
C LYS A 254 -28.61 -3.47 -1.91
N PHE A 255 -28.57 -2.15 -1.71
CA PHE A 255 -28.25 -1.56 -0.41
C PHE A 255 -29.41 -1.70 0.58
N LEU A 256 -30.65 -1.46 0.11
CA LEU A 256 -31.84 -1.54 0.95
C LEU A 256 -32.15 -2.99 1.34
N GLN A 257 -31.99 -3.92 0.42
CA GLN A 257 -32.19 -5.35 0.68
C GLN A 257 -31.13 -5.90 1.65
N THR A 258 -29.86 -5.51 1.47
CA THR A 258 -28.79 -5.87 2.41
C THR A 258 -29.08 -5.34 3.81
N GLU A 259 -29.46 -4.07 3.93
CA GLU A 259 -29.80 -3.47 5.23
C GLU A 259 -30.97 -4.20 5.90
N SER A 260 -32.06 -4.47 5.15
CA SER A 260 -33.22 -5.22 5.67
C SER A 260 -32.80 -6.62 6.10
N TYR A 261 -32.08 -7.34 5.24
CA TYR A 261 -31.60 -8.68 5.56
C TYR A 261 -30.78 -8.72 6.86
N LEU A 262 -29.86 -7.78 7.03
CA LEU A 262 -29.03 -7.71 8.25
C LEU A 262 -29.88 -7.45 9.49
N LYS A 263 -30.84 -6.52 9.42
CA LYS A 263 -31.72 -6.19 10.55
C LYS A 263 -32.71 -7.32 10.90
N ASP A 264 -33.17 -8.06 9.89
CA ASP A 264 -34.19 -9.11 10.07
C ASP A 264 -33.55 -10.41 10.62
N ASN A 265 -32.27 -10.66 10.35
CA ASN A 265 -31.62 -11.93 10.67
C ASN A 265 -30.58 -11.81 11.80
N PHE A 266 -30.11 -10.62 12.16
CA PHE A 266 -29.07 -10.42 13.16
C PHE A 266 -29.42 -9.30 14.12
N LYS A 267 -28.89 -9.41 15.34
CA LYS A 267 -28.77 -8.23 16.21
C LYS A 267 -27.81 -7.26 15.51
N THR A 268 -28.20 -6.02 15.36
CA THR A 268 -27.38 -5.01 14.69
C THR A 268 -27.23 -3.76 15.55
N GLU A 269 -26.11 -3.06 15.38
CA GLU A 269 -25.89 -1.73 15.93
C GLU A 269 -25.34 -0.80 14.86
N ASN A 270 -25.61 0.50 15.01
CA ASN A 270 -25.00 1.52 14.17
C ASN A 270 -23.53 1.75 14.56
N LEU A 271 -22.64 1.93 13.57
CA LEU A 271 -21.21 2.11 13.81
C LEU A 271 -20.93 3.29 14.75
N GLY A 272 -21.63 4.43 14.59
CA GLY A 272 -21.46 5.60 15.46
C GLY A 272 -21.82 5.38 16.93
N LYS A 273 -22.55 4.30 17.24
CA LYS A 273 -22.87 3.93 18.62
C LYS A 273 -21.77 3.07 19.27
N ILE A 274 -21.08 2.24 18.47
CA ILE A 274 -20.12 1.25 18.96
C ILE A 274 -18.66 1.67 18.76
N ALA A 275 -18.40 2.72 17.97
CA ALA A 275 -17.04 3.17 17.66
C ALA A 275 -16.95 4.69 17.64
N ASP A 276 -15.77 5.20 17.94
CA ASP A 276 -15.39 6.60 17.74
C ASP A 276 -14.69 6.76 16.40
N MET A 277 -15.09 7.74 15.62
CA MET A 277 -14.49 8.08 14.34
C MET A 277 -13.68 9.37 14.46
N GLN A 278 -12.56 9.42 13.74
CA GLN A 278 -11.73 10.61 13.64
C GLN A 278 -11.16 10.76 12.24
N LYS A 279 -11.48 11.88 11.62
CA LYS A 279 -10.90 12.29 10.35
C LYS A 279 -9.41 12.59 10.49
N GLY A 280 -8.65 12.23 9.45
CA GLY A 280 -7.26 12.64 9.33
C GLY A 280 -7.11 14.15 9.10
N ASN A 281 -5.89 14.65 9.35
CA ASN A 281 -5.53 16.05 9.20
C ASN A 281 -4.55 16.24 8.03
N GLU A 282 -4.74 17.36 7.31
CA GLU A 282 -3.81 17.81 6.29
C GLU A 282 -2.86 18.86 6.92
N PRO A 283 -1.56 18.59 7.01
CA PRO A 283 -0.59 19.56 7.51
C PRO A 283 -0.33 20.72 6.52
N GLY A 284 -0.84 20.60 5.31
CA GLY A 284 -0.56 21.50 4.20
C GLY A 284 0.59 20.97 3.32
N SER A 285 0.49 21.20 2.01
CA SER A 285 1.45 20.65 1.03
C SER A 285 2.89 21.16 1.18
N SER A 286 3.08 22.31 1.85
CA SER A 286 4.41 22.85 2.18
C SER A 286 5.18 22.02 3.20
N GLU A 287 4.47 21.24 4.01
CA GLU A 287 5.04 20.40 5.06
C GLU A 287 5.39 18.98 4.58
N TYR A 288 5.04 18.66 3.32
CA TYR A 288 5.31 17.33 2.79
C TYR A 288 6.77 17.15 2.42
N ILE A 289 7.36 16.08 2.92
CA ILE A 289 8.71 15.64 2.60
C ILE A 289 8.59 14.47 1.63
N SER A 290 9.19 14.60 0.44
CA SER A 290 9.24 13.50 -0.53
C SER A 290 10.00 12.32 0.08
N TYR A 291 9.52 11.09 -0.17
CA TYR A 291 10.17 9.87 0.28
C TYR A 291 11.66 9.77 -0.12
N LEU A 292 12.06 10.38 -1.24
CA LEU A 292 13.45 10.47 -1.67
C LEU A 292 14.31 11.39 -0.77
N ASN A 293 13.70 12.33 -0.04
CA ASN A 293 14.39 13.33 0.77
C ASN A 293 14.08 13.16 2.27
N LYS A 294 13.43 12.05 2.67
CA LYS A 294 13.10 11.76 4.07
C LYS A 294 14.36 11.52 4.90
N SER A 295 14.30 11.88 6.16
CA SER A 295 15.23 11.47 7.21
C SER A 295 14.68 10.29 8.02
N ASP A 296 15.52 9.72 8.88
CA ASP A 296 15.12 8.57 9.72
C ASP A 296 14.10 8.94 10.81
N SER A 297 13.99 10.24 11.15
CA SER A 297 13.02 10.77 12.10
C SER A 297 11.67 11.10 11.47
N ASP A 298 11.59 11.25 10.15
CA ASP A 298 10.37 11.65 9.45
C ASP A 298 9.29 10.56 9.55
N VAL A 299 8.04 10.99 9.63
CA VAL A 299 6.89 10.12 9.86
C VAL A 299 6.10 9.94 8.57
N PRO A 300 5.72 8.70 8.19
CA PRO A 300 4.88 8.44 7.03
C PRO A 300 3.56 9.23 7.08
N PHE A 301 3.23 9.91 5.99
CA PHE A 301 1.95 10.58 5.78
C PHE A 301 1.07 9.73 4.87
N ILE A 302 0.08 9.07 5.47
CA ILE A 302 -0.76 8.07 4.82
C ILE A 302 -1.95 8.72 4.13
N ARG A 303 -2.05 8.53 2.83
CA ARG A 303 -3.18 8.90 1.98
C ARG A 303 -3.99 7.65 1.61
N THR A 304 -5.07 7.82 0.89
CA THR A 304 -5.92 6.70 0.44
C THR A 304 -5.18 5.69 -0.45
N SER A 305 -4.15 6.14 -1.20
CA SER A 305 -3.26 5.29 -2.01
C SER A 305 -2.28 4.44 -1.21
N ASP A 306 -2.11 4.77 0.07
CA ASP A 306 -1.09 4.18 0.93
C ASP A 306 -1.68 3.13 1.88
N ILE A 307 -2.98 2.82 1.69
CA ILE A 307 -3.70 1.72 2.32
C ILE A 307 -3.86 0.60 1.29
N TYR A 308 -3.30 -0.58 1.57
CA TYR A 308 -3.32 -1.72 0.67
C TYR A 308 -3.22 -3.04 1.43
N ASN A 309 -3.79 -4.11 0.88
CA ASN A 309 -3.67 -5.46 1.45
C ASN A 309 -3.92 -5.50 2.97
N TYR A 310 -4.90 -4.74 3.47
CA TYR A 310 -5.29 -4.60 4.89
C TYR A 310 -4.23 -3.98 5.81
N GLN A 311 -3.22 -3.32 5.26
CA GLN A 311 -2.13 -2.66 5.99
C GLN A 311 -1.87 -1.26 5.46
N ILE A 312 -1.07 -0.48 6.19
CA ILE A 312 -0.56 0.81 5.76
C ILE A 312 0.85 0.68 5.17
N ASP A 313 1.13 1.53 4.19
CA ASP A 313 2.46 1.69 3.60
C ASP A 313 3.35 2.49 4.54
N ASN A 314 4.44 1.91 5.02
CA ASN A 314 5.41 2.60 5.87
C ASN A 314 6.45 3.40 5.07
N THR A 315 6.40 3.31 3.75
CA THR A 315 7.28 4.04 2.82
C THR A 315 6.48 4.75 1.72
N PRO A 316 5.44 5.55 2.08
CA PRO A 316 4.60 6.24 1.11
C PRO A 316 5.37 7.34 0.37
N ASP A 317 4.74 7.96 -0.64
CA ASP A 317 5.33 9.09 -1.37
C ASP A 317 5.70 10.28 -0.49
N ASN A 318 4.97 10.50 0.60
CA ASN A 318 5.12 11.67 1.46
C ASN A 318 5.36 11.29 2.91
N PHE A 319 6.19 12.09 3.53
CA PHE A 319 6.49 12.09 4.96
C PHE A 319 6.25 13.47 5.53
N ILE A 320 6.23 13.58 6.83
CA ILE A 320 6.22 14.84 7.57
C ILE A 320 7.30 14.81 8.65
N ASP A 321 7.76 16.01 9.02
CA ASP A 321 8.70 16.19 10.12
C ASP A 321 8.08 15.70 11.45
N ILE A 322 8.93 15.15 12.32
CA ILE A 322 8.52 14.66 13.64
C ILE A 322 7.89 15.76 14.53
N GLU A 323 8.31 17.02 14.36
CA GLU A 323 7.73 18.13 15.09
C GLU A 323 6.30 18.44 14.62
N VAL A 324 6.07 18.42 13.29
CA VAL A 324 4.73 18.55 12.69
C VAL A 324 3.83 17.39 13.14
N TYR A 325 4.35 16.16 13.11
CA TYR A 325 3.63 14.98 13.61
C TYR A 325 3.17 15.18 15.06
N SER A 326 4.05 15.68 15.93
CA SER A 326 3.74 15.89 17.35
C SER A 326 2.65 16.94 17.58
N GLN A 327 2.56 17.95 16.71
CA GLN A 327 1.54 19.00 16.80
C GLN A 327 0.16 18.55 16.34
N LEU A 328 0.07 17.63 15.38
CA LEU A 328 -1.20 17.21 14.78
C LEU A 328 -2.04 16.27 15.68
N LYS A 329 -1.45 15.65 16.69
CA LYS A 329 -2.11 14.91 17.78
C LYS A 329 -3.19 13.90 17.33
N GLN A 330 -2.95 13.18 16.25
CA GLN A 330 -3.93 12.18 15.77
C GLN A 330 -4.03 10.94 16.67
N ASN A 331 -3.02 10.68 17.48
CA ASN A 331 -2.99 9.60 18.47
C ASN A 331 -3.35 8.22 17.88
N VAL A 332 -2.68 7.87 16.77
CA VAL A 332 -2.83 6.58 16.11
C VAL A 332 -2.15 5.50 16.95
N VAL A 333 -2.84 4.41 17.21
CA VAL A 333 -2.33 3.28 18.00
C VAL A 333 -2.64 1.95 17.33
N ALA A 334 -1.89 0.91 17.69
CA ALA A 334 -2.15 -0.44 17.20
C ALA A 334 -3.60 -0.88 17.55
N GLY A 335 -4.26 -1.52 16.59
CA GLY A 335 -5.67 -1.89 16.67
C GLY A 335 -6.64 -0.83 16.11
N ASP A 336 -6.18 0.38 15.78
CA ASP A 336 -7.02 1.34 15.05
C ASP A 336 -7.31 0.81 13.66
N ILE A 337 -8.54 1.02 13.19
CA ILE A 337 -8.97 0.70 11.85
C ILE A 337 -8.92 1.98 11.03
N LEU A 338 -8.25 1.95 9.88
CA LEU A 338 -8.24 3.04 8.90
C LEU A 338 -9.13 2.66 7.73
N PHE A 339 -10.01 3.57 7.35
CA PHE A 339 -10.96 3.37 6.26
C PHE A 339 -10.89 4.55 5.28
N THR A 340 -10.73 4.28 3.98
CA THR A 340 -10.64 5.34 2.97
C THR A 340 -12.02 5.88 2.62
N LYS A 341 -12.16 7.21 2.61
CA LYS A 341 -13.42 7.93 2.38
C LYS A 341 -13.43 8.87 1.17
N ASP A 342 -12.26 9.10 0.55
CA ASP A 342 -12.13 9.94 -0.63
C ASP A 342 -11.40 9.20 -1.75
N GLY A 343 -11.80 9.43 -3.00
CA GLY A 343 -11.18 8.83 -4.18
C GLY A 343 -11.41 7.32 -4.23
N LYS A 344 -10.48 6.52 -3.73
CA LYS A 344 -10.60 5.06 -3.59
C LYS A 344 -11.30 4.76 -2.27
N ILE A 345 -12.64 4.72 -2.30
CA ILE A 345 -13.46 4.54 -1.10
C ILE A 345 -13.62 3.06 -0.77
N GLY A 346 -13.53 2.74 0.55
CA GLY A 346 -13.82 1.40 1.06
C GLY A 346 -12.60 0.50 1.23
N GLU A 347 -11.38 1.01 1.01
CA GLU A 347 -10.18 0.29 1.44
C GLU A 347 -10.02 0.39 2.96
N ILE A 348 -9.55 -0.70 3.54
CA ILE A 348 -9.46 -0.84 4.99
C ILE A 348 -8.10 -1.40 5.40
N ALA A 349 -7.56 -0.90 6.50
CA ALA A 349 -6.36 -1.43 7.14
C ALA A 349 -6.49 -1.41 8.65
N MET A 350 -5.73 -2.27 9.32
CA MET A 350 -5.53 -2.18 10.77
C MET A 350 -4.10 -1.75 11.07
N VAL A 351 -3.96 -0.80 11.97
CA VAL A 351 -2.67 -0.32 12.47
C VAL A 351 -2.02 -1.40 13.33
N THR A 352 -0.76 -1.73 13.05
CA THR A 352 0.05 -2.70 13.81
C THR A 352 1.05 -2.00 14.74
N ASN A 353 1.77 -2.75 15.58
CA ASN A 353 2.76 -2.16 16.50
C ASN A 353 3.97 -1.53 15.79
N SER A 354 4.29 -2.01 14.59
CA SER A 354 5.39 -1.46 13.78
C SER A 354 5.02 -0.17 13.04
N ASP A 355 3.75 0.23 13.07
CA ASP A 355 3.28 1.39 12.34
C ASP A 355 3.40 2.66 13.18
N LYS A 356 4.06 3.67 12.64
CA LYS A 356 4.05 5.04 13.13
C LYS A 356 3.68 5.93 11.95
N ALA A 357 2.51 6.52 12.00
CA ALA A 357 2.02 7.28 10.86
C ALA A 357 1.06 8.38 11.29
N ILE A 358 0.88 9.33 10.40
CA ILE A 358 -0.25 10.27 10.40
C ILE A 358 -1.03 10.06 9.11
N PHE A 359 -2.31 10.26 9.12
CA PHE A 359 -3.16 10.06 7.95
C PHE A 359 -3.88 11.35 7.54
N GLY A 360 -4.04 11.49 6.22
CA GLY A 360 -4.68 12.64 5.59
C GLY A 360 -6.20 12.62 5.68
N SER A 361 -6.81 13.71 5.29
CA SER A 361 -8.26 13.95 5.40
C SER A 361 -9.13 12.96 4.62
N GLY A 362 -8.56 12.27 3.62
CA GLY A 362 -9.24 11.22 2.86
C GLY A 362 -9.37 9.87 3.59
N VAL A 363 -8.84 9.77 4.80
CA VAL A 363 -8.87 8.56 5.63
C VAL A 363 -9.60 8.86 6.93
N GLU A 364 -10.45 7.93 7.35
CA GLU A 364 -11.14 7.95 8.64
C GLU A 364 -10.54 6.88 9.55
N ARG A 365 -10.21 7.26 10.80
CA ARG A 365 -9.83 6.32 11.85
C ARG A 365 -11.09 5.88 12.60
N ILE A 366 -11.28 4.59 12.74
CA ILE A 366 -12.37 3.97 13.48
C ILE A 366 -11.76 3.20 14.67
N ARG A 367 -12.24 3.46 15.86
CA ARG A 367 -11.79 2.80 17.10
C ARG A 367 -12.99 2.40 17.93
N LEU A 368 -13.05 1.15 18.33
CA LEU A 368 -14.12 0.65 19.19
C LEU A 368 -14.17 1.43 20.50
N ASN A 369 -15.34 2.00 20.82
CA ASN A 369 -15.55 2.76 22.05
C ASN A 369 -15.93 1.86 23.25
N LYS A 370 -16.19 2.46 24.40
CA LYS A 370 -16.55 1.72 25.61
C LYS A 370 -17.81 0.89 25.40
N PHE A 371 -18.87 1.46 24.81
CA PHE A 371 -20.11 0.74 24.60
C PHE A 371 -19.93 -0.48 23.69
N GLY A 372 -19.19 -0.35 22.61
CA GLY A 372 -18.88 -1.49 21.74
C GLY A 372 -18.10 -2.59 22.48
N LYS A 373 -17.15 -2.22 23.34
CA LYS A 373 -16.41 -3.18 24.19
C LYS A 373 -17.31 -3.86 25.23
N ASP A 374 -18.22 -3.11 25.83
CA ASP A 374 -19.20 -3.65 26.80
C ASP A 374 -20.18 -4.64 26.14
N LEU A 375 -20.36 -4.58 24.81
CA LEU A 375 -21.09 -5.58 24.02
C LEU A 375 -20.26 -6.83 23.67
N GLY A 376 -19.01 -6.93 24.11
CA GLY A 376 -18.11 -8.04 23.80
C GLY A 376 -17.41 -7.93 22.44
N LEU A 377 -17.53 -6.78 21.73
CA LEU A 377 -16.88 -6.58 20.43
C LEU A 377 -15.39 -6.29 20.59
N THR A 378 -14.63 -6.59 19.55
CA THR A 378 -13.19 -6.30 19.43
C THR A 378 -12.91 -5.48 18.16
N ASN A 379 -11.76 -4.80 18.09
CA ASN A 379 -11.36 -4.09 16.88
C ASN A 379 -11.19 -5.05 15.70
N GLU A 380 -10.69 -6.24 15.94
CA GLU A 380 -10.52 -7.28 14.93
C GLU A 380 -11.88 -7.74 14.36
N TYR A 381 -12.87 -7.95 15.23
CA TYR A 381 -14.22 -8.26 14.78
C TYR A 381 -14.82 -7.11 13.96
N LEU A 382 -14.69 -5.88 14.45
CA LEU A 382 -15.18 -4.70 13.72
C LEU A 382 -14.49 -4.56 12.35
N PHE A 383 -13.16 -4.78 12.31
CA PHE A 383 -12.42 -4.84 11.05
C PHE A 383 -12.98 -5.90 10.10
N ALA A 384 -13.21 -7.13 10.60
CA ALA A 384 -13.79 -8.20 9.81
C ALA A 384 -15.14 -7.82 9.19
N MET A 385 -16.03 -7.22 9.98
CA MET A 385 -17.32 -6.77 9.50
C MET A 385 -17.19 -5.67 8.43
N LEU A 386 -16.36 -4.66 8.69
CA LEU A 386 -16.16 -3.56 7.74
C LEU A 386 -15.42 -3.98 6.46
N LYS A 387 -14.67 -5.09 6.50
CA LYS A 387 -14.03 -5.68 5.32
C LYS A 387 -15.04 -6.31 4.36
N LEU A 388 -16.16 -6.83 4.87
CA LEU A 388 -17.16 -7.50 4.04
C LEU A 388 -17.81 -6.52 3.05
N LYS A 389 -17.99 -6.98 1.82
CA LYS A 389 -18.58 -6.20 0.72
C LYS A 389 -19.95 -5.61 1.15
N GLU A 390 -20.81 -6.44 1.73
CA GLU A 390 -22.19 -6.10 2.11
C GLU A 390 -22.26 -5.09 3.26
N ILE A 391 -21.24 -5.03 4.11
CA ILE A 391 -21.23 -4.16 5.29
C ILE A 391 -20.39 -2.91 5.03
N GLY A 392 -19.10 -3.04 4.81
CA GLY A 392 -18.22 -1.88 4.63
C GLY A 392 -18.44 -1.20 3.28
N ARG A 393 -18.23 -1.94 2.18
CA ARG A 393 -18.24 -1.35 0.83
C ARG A 393 -19.62 -0.88 0.39
N PHE A 394 -20.70 -1.64 0.63
CA PHE A 394 -22.04 -1.24 0.23
C PHE A 394 -22.51 -0.01 0.99
N ASN A 395 -22.25 0.09 2.29
CA ASN A 395 -22.55 1.31 3.04
C ASN A 395 -21.70 2.48 2.52
N ALA A 396 -20.42 2.29 2.28
CA ALA A 396 -19.54 3.32 1.73
C ALA A 396 -20.05 3.80 0.35
N GLU A 397 -20.38 2.89 -0.57
CA GLU A 397 -20.91 3.21 -1.88
C GLU A 397 -22.25 3.94 -1.80
N ARG A 398 -23.16 3.50 -0.92
CA ARG A 398 -24.49 4.06 -0.73
C ARG A 398 -24.46 5.52 -0.30
N PHE A 399 -23.55 5.84 0.62
CA PHE A 399 -23.45 7.18 1.21
C PHE A 399 -22.46 8.10 0.49
N THR A 400 -21.78 7.61 -0.54
CA THR A 400 -20.83 8.40 -1.32
C THR A 400 -21.57 9.37 -2.25
N VAL A 401 -21.11 10.62 -2.23
CA VAL A 401 -21.52 11.68 -3.15
C VAL A 401 -20.34 12.05 -4.03
N THR A 402 -20.58 12.20 -5.34
CA THR A 402 -19.60 12.71 -6.28
C THR A 402 -19.90 14.17 -6.59
N ALA A 403 -19.17 15.08 -5.95
CA ALA A 403 -19.41 16.52 -6.07
C ALA A 403 -18.71 17.17 -7.27
N SER A 404 -17.69 16.54 -7.83
CA SER A 404 -16.99 16.94 -9.06
C SER A 404 -16.47 15.70 -9.78
N THR A 405 -15.21 15.36 -9.59
CA THR A 405 -14.57 14.18 -10.17
C THR A 405 -14.16 13.15 -9.10
N ILE A 406 -14.11 13.57 -7.83
CA ILE A 406 -13.65 12.72 -6.73
C ILE A 406 -14.86 12.29 -5.89
N PRO A 407 -15.11 10.99 -5.76
CA PRO A 407 -16.10 10.47 -4.81
C PRO A 407 -15.71 10.83 -3.38
N HIS A 408 -16.69 11.23 -2.57
CA HIS A 408 -16.50 11.62 -1.18
C HIS A 408 -17.57 11.00 -0.28
N LEU A 409 -17.14 10.38 0.81
CA LEU A 409 -17.99 9.86 1.87
C LEU A 409 -17.94 10.82 3.06
N ASN A 410 -19.08 11.43 3.39
CA ASN A 410 -19.19 12.35 4.52
C ASN A 410 -18.96 11.60 5.85
N GLU A 411 -18.19 12.18 6.76
CA GLU A 411 -17.86 11.63 8.09
C GLU A 411 -19.10 11.20 8.87
N LYS A 412 -20.15 12.01 8.89
CA LYS A 412 -21.40 11.72 9.60
C LYS A 412 -22.15 10.50 9.05
N MET A 413 -21.81 10.04 7.85
CA MET A 413 -22.46 8.88 7.26
C MET A 413 -21.90 7.56 7.81
N PHE A 414 -20.69 7.55 8.34
CA PHE A 414 -20.15 6.39 9.05
C PHE A 414 -20.99 6.00 10.25
N ASP A 415 -21.58 6.99 10.96
CA ASP A 415 -22.49 6.73 12.10
C ASP A 415 -23.63 5.80 11.73
N ARG A 416 -24.03 5.77 10.46
CA ARG A 416 -25.18 5.03 9.93
C ARG A 416 -24.84 3.64 9.40
N PHE A 417 -23.56 3.27 9.35
CA PHE A 417 -23.17 1.93 8.92
C PHE A 417 -23.73 0.90 9.90
N ILE A 418 -24.40 -0.10 9.36
CA ILE A 418 -24.99 -1.15 10.17
C ILE A 418 -24.00 -2.29 10.33
N VAL A 419 -23.71 -2.62 11.57
CA VAL A 419 -22.79 -3.69 11.94
C VAL A 419 -23.59 -4.79 12.62
N PRO A 420 -23.65 -6.00 12.07
CA PRO A 420 -24.24 -7.15 12.74
C PRO A 420 -23.39 -7.58 13.93
N ILE A 421 -24.02 -8.12 14.96
CA ILE A 421 -23.39 -8.67 16.15
C ILE A 421 -23.71 -10.15 16.19
N LEU A 422 -22.68 -10.96 15.96
CA LEU A 422 -22.76 -12.41 15.97
C LEU A 422 -22.65 -12.94 17.43
N GLU A 423 -22.87 -14.25 17.59
CA GLU A 423 -22.67 -14.91 18.88
C GLU A 423 -21.24 -14.76 19.38
N GLN A 424 -21.06 -14.69 20.72
CA GLN A 424 -19.76 -14.39 21.33
C GLN A 424 -18.67 -15.39 20.91
N GLU A 425 -19.00 -16.65 20.78
CA GLU A 425 -18.03 -17.69 20.33
C GLU A 425 -17.49 -17.40 18.92
N VAL A 426 -18.34 -16.86 18.03
CA VAL A 426 -17.95 -16.48 16.67
C VAL A 426 -17.07 -15.23 16.72
N ILE A 427 -17.41 -14.25 17.54
CA ILE A 427 -16.60 -13.03 17.76
C ILE A 427 -15.22 -13.42 18.28
N ASP A 428 -15.15 -14.31 19.26
CA ASP A 428 -13.89 -14.76 19.88
C ASP A 428 -13.01 -15.52 18.88
N TYR A 429 -13.60 -16.37 18.03
CA TYR A 429 -12.87 -17.05 16.96
C TYR A 429 -12.28 -16.04 15.95
N ILE A 430 -13.11 -15.15 15.40
CA ILE A 430 -12.67 -14.13 14.45
C ILE A 430 -11.55 -13.27 15.06
N THR A 431 -11.73 -12.86 16.30
CA THR A 431 -10.76 -12.04 17.04
C THR A 431 -9.40 -12.75 17.15
N LYS A 432 -9.41 -14.02 17.53
CA LYS A 432 -8.19 -14.82 17.68
C LYS A 432 -7.45 -14.96 16.37
N GLU A 433 -8.15 -15.35 15.29
CA GLU A 433 -7.54 -15.59 13.99
C GLU A 433 -7.01 -14.28 13.38
N LEU A 434 -7.75 -13.17 13.45
CA LEU A 434 -7.28 -11.89 12.93
C LEU A 434 -6.13 -11.29 13.76
N ARG A 435 -6.08 -11.50 15.09
CA ARG A 435 -4.89 -11.16 15.89
C ARG A 435 -3.65 -11.88 15.39
N LEU A 436 -3.79 -13.17 15.06
CA LEU A 436 -2.70 -13.94 14.47
C LEU A 436 -2.30 -13.34 13.11
N ALA A 437 -3.26 -13.07 12.21
CA ALA A 437 -2.98 -12.49 10.91
C ALA A 437 -2.24 -11.15 11.01
N PHE A 438 -2.72 -10.22 11.86
CA PHE A 438 -2.07 -8.92 12.04
C PHE A 438 -0.73 -9.02 12.75
N SER A 439 -0.52 -10.00 13.63
CA SER A 439 0.80 -10.25 14.21
C SER A 439 1.80 -10.74 13.15
N LEU A 440 1.36 -11.56 12.19
CA LEU A 440 2.19 -11.98 11.06
C LEU A 440 2.54 -10.81 10.12
N ILE A 441 1.60 -9.90 9.87
CA ILE A 441 1.87 -8.66 9.12
C ILE A 441 2.88 -7.77 9.86
N ASP A 442 2.76 -7.65 11.18
CA ASP A 442 3.71 -6.89 12.00
C ASP A 442 5.13 -7.48 11.95
N GLU A 443 5.24 -8.79 12.10
CA GLU A 443 6.52 -9.51 11.99
C GLU A 443 7.13 -9.42 10.58
N LYS A 444 6.32 -9.49 9.53
CA LYS A 444 6.75 -9.22 8.14
C LYS A 444 7.40 -7.84 8.04
N LYS A 445 6.74 -6.80 8.54
CA LYS A 445 7.26 -5.41 8.51
C LYS A 445 8.59 -5.29 9.25
N LYS A 446 8.73 -5.94 10.41
CA LYS A 446 9.99 -5.99 11.18
C LYS A 446 11.10 -6.68 10.41
N LEU A 447 10.81 -7.79 9.73
CA LEU A 447 11.79 -8.51 8.92
C LEU A 447 12.28 -7.67 7.73
N PHE A 448 11.38 -7.00 7.00
CA PHE A 448 11.75 -6.10 5.91
C PHE A 448 12.60 -4.93 6.41
N LYS A 449 12.20 -4.31 7.52
CA LYS A 449 13.02 -3.27 8.15
C LYS A 449 14.39 -3.80 8.56
N SER A 450 14.48 -4.99 9.15
CA SER A 450 15.75 -5.62 9.52
C SER A 450 16.65 -5.87 8.31
N CYS A 451 16.11 -6.29 7.16
CA CYS A 451 16.87 -6.42 5.92
C CYS A 451 17.46 -5.07 5.48
N GLN A 452 16.63 -4.01 5.52
CA GLN A 452 17.07 -2.65 5.18
C GLN A 452 18.15 -2.12 6.13
N ASP A 453 17.94 -2.30 7.44
CA ASP A 453 18.89 -1.84 8.49
C ASP A 453 20.24 -2.56 8.37
N GLN A 454 20.26 -3.88 8.15
CA GLN A 454 21.50 -4.63 7.93
C GLN A 454 22.30 -4.13 6.72
N ILE A 455 21.64 -3.76 5.63
CA ILE A 455 22.35 -3.19 4.48
C ILE A 455 22.86 -1.78 4.81
N ASN A 456 22.09 -0.98 5.53
CA ASN A 456 22.52 0.37 5.92
C ASN A 456 23.66 0.36 6.94
N GLU A 457 23.83 -0.71 7.72
CA GLU A 457 24.93 -0.87 8.71
C GLU A 457 26.26 -1.30 8.06
N ILE A 458 26.23 -1.87 6.85
CA ILE A 458 27.46 -2.22 6.10
C ILE A 458 28.18 -0.96 5.60
N LEU A 459 27.49 0.14 5.58
CA LEU A 459 27.79 1.41 4.93
C LEU A 459 28.08 2.51 5.95
#